data_7cbdbdef82512a139416253bfed9e42e
#
_entry.id   7cbdbdef82512a139416253bfed9e42e
#
_cell.length_a   1.000
_cell.length_b   1.000
_cell.length_c   1.000
_cell.angle_alpha   90.00
_cell.angle_beta   90.00
_cell.angle_gamma   90.00
#
_symmetry.space_group_name_H-M   'P 1'
#
loop_
_entity.id
_entity.type
_entity.pdbx_description
1 polymer ?
#
loop_
_entity_poly.entity_id
_entity_poly.type
_entity_poly.pdbx_seq_one_letter_code
_entity_poly.pdbx_strand_id
1 'polypeptide(L)'
;GMNDTYLYPYSAAEARERNELSLWRESHKANIACRNAIVDAIRQNFDGMNLQTDCLKAVLDEYGYKRTAWVLANTLHELKWDGRFSYANKHWAEKIYIPTDLNHNSDFVVRSHPAVLDGFVSFYRKAVQALNLFGAEHCVGDRAEQDYTGKVLVLSPDTLKESCWSQENQLWYAHDGFGCSPHAIGRSVRCTCLSDGEMTRWNRNEFIGVLDDKFLPEWAKPKLAELQAQEQTDAPTMGSMNMK
;
A
#
# COMPACT_ATOMS: atom_id res chain seq x y z
N GLY A 1 10.19 -17.84 6.73
CA GLY A 1 10.39 -17.91 8.16
C GLY A 1 9.99 -19.26 8.74
N MET A 2 10.34 -19.53 9.99
CA MET A 2 10.04 -20.82 10.66
C MET A 2 8.54 -21.17 10.70
N ASN A 3 7.66 -20.17 10.55
CA ASN A 3 6.21 -20.32 10.57
C ASN A 3 5.55 -20.12 9.21
N ASP A 4 6.33 -20.12 8.14
CA ASP A 4 5.83 -20.05 6.77
C ASP A 4 5.31 -21.44 6.36
N THR A 5 4.23 -21.86 7.01
CA THR A 5 3.55 -23.10 6.75
C THR A 5 2.40 -22.90 5.78
N TYR A 6 2.04 -23.95 5.07
CA TYR A 6 0.91 -23.94 4.15
C TYR A 6 -0.38 -23.55 4.89
N LEU A 7 -1.09 -22.55 4.35
CA LEU A 7 -2.40 -22.17 4.86
C LEU A 7 -3.45 -23.15 4.37
N TYR A 8 -3.93 -24.00 5.27
CA TYR A 8 -4.90 -25.07 4.94
C TYR A 8 -6.28 -24.46 4.66
N PRO A 9 -6.87 -24.72 3.47
CA PRO A 9 -8.05 -23.97 3.03
C PRO A 9 -9.40 -24.59 3.44
N TYR A 10 -9.38 -25.70 4.17
CA TYR A 10 -10.59 -26.41 4.52
C TYR A 10 -10.81 -26.46 6.03
N SER A 11 -12.04 -26.82 6.45
CA SER A 11 -12.39 -27.04 7.85
C SER A 11 -11.74 -28.32 8.40
N ALA A 12 -11.76 -28.47 9.74
CA ALA A 12 -11.29 -29.70 10.38
C ALA A 12 -12.11 -30.93 9.98
N ALA A 13 -13.43 -30.76 9.84
CA ALA A 13 -14.31 -31.83 9.40
C ALA A 13 -13.95 -32.30 7.98
N GLU A 14 -13.75 -31.36 7.06
CA GLU A 14 -13.32 -31.66 5.69
C GLU A 14 -11.93 -32.32 5.66
N ALA A 15 -11.01 -31.84 6.54
CA ALA A 15 -9.68 -32.42 6.66
C ALA A 15 -9.72 -33.90 7.09
N ARG A 16 -10.64 -34.25 7.99
CA ARG A 16 -10.85 -35.67 8.36
C ARG A 16 -11.30 -36.48 7.17
N GLU A 17 -12.27 -36.03 6.41
CA GLU A 17 -12.76 -36.72 5.22
C GLU A 17 -11.67 -36.88 4.16
N ARG A 18 -10.73 -35.93 4.08
CA ARG A 18 -9.61 -35.94 3.13
C ARG A 18 -8.38 -36.69 3.63
N ASN A 19 -8.38 -37.17 4.86
CA ASN A 19 -7.20 -37.75 5.54
C ASN A 19 -6.03 -36.74 5.61
N GLU A 20 -6.35 -35.47 5.79
CA GLU A 20 -5.38 -34.34 5.82
C GLU A 20 -5.38 -33.61 7.17
N LEU A 21 -5.86 -34.28 8.24
CA LEU A 21 -6.01 -33.65 9.55
C LEU A 21 -4.67 -33.15 10.12
N SER A 22 -3.55 -33.77 9.79
CA SER A 22 -2.23 -33.31 10.20
C SER A 22 -1.88 -31.96 9.56
N LEU A 23 -2.22 -31.75 8.30
CA LEU A 23 -2.02 -30.46 7.60
C LEU A 23 -2.88 -29.37 8.22
N TRP A 24 -4.15 -29.70 8.53
CA TRP A 24 -5.03 -28.75 9.22
C TRP A 24 -4.45 -28.35 10.58
N ARG A 25 -3.97 -29.32 11.37
CA ARG A 25 -3.39 -29.06 12.70
C ARG A 25 -2.17 -28.16 12.65
N GLU A 26 -1.27 -28.38 11.70
CA GLU A 26 -0.10 -27.53 11.52
C GLU A 26 -0.48 -26.11 11.15
N SER A 27 -1.41 -25.94 10.21
CA SER A 27 -1.93 -24.63 9.81
C SER A 27 -2.63 -23.93 10.95
N HIS A 28 -3.48 -24.64 11.69
CA HIS A 28 -4.22 -24.09 12.84
C HIS A 28 -3.27 -23.64 13.95
N LYS A 29 -2.25 -24.43 14.24
CA LYS A 29 -1.20 -24.06 15.19
C LYS A 29 -0.47 -22.77 14.76
N ALA A 30 -0.16 -22.64 13.46
CA ALA A 30 0.44 -21.44 12.92
C ALA A 30 -0.51 -20.24 12.98
N ASN A 31 -1.83 -20.44 12.80
CA ASN A 31 -2.84 -19.40 12.98
C ASN A 31 -2.84 -18.86 14.43
N ILE A 32 -2.77 -19.76 15.42
CA ILE A 32 -2.70 -19.40 16.83
C ILE A 32 -1.41 -18.61 17.11
N ALA A 33 -0.28 -19.06 16.59
CA ALA A 33 1.00 -18.38 16.74
C ALA A 33 0.97 -16.97 16.09
N CYS A 34 0.40 -16.84 14.91
CA CYS A 34 0.20 -15.57 14.23
C CYS A 34 -0.69 -14.62 15.05
N ARG A 35 -1.81 -15.12 15.58
CA ARG A 35 -2.66 -14.37 16.51
C ARG A 35 -1.86 -13.81 17.69
N ASN A 36 -1.06 -14.64 18.32
CA ASN A 36 -0.23 -14.24 19.45
C ASN A 36 0.79 -13.17 19.06
N ALA A 37 1.40 -13.32 17.87
CA ALA A 37 2.33 -12.33 17.34
C ALA A 37 1.65 -10.97 17.06
N ILE A 38 0.41 -10.98 16.57
CA ILE A 38 -0.38 -9.76 16.38
C ILE A 38 -0.67 -9.08 17.72
N VAL A 39 -1.11 -9.85 18.73
CA VAL A 39 -1.36 -9.31 20.08
C VAL A 39 -0.09 -8.68 20.65
N ASP A 40 1.05 -9.36 20.51
CA ASP A 40 2.34 -8.86 21.01
C ASP A 40 2.79 -7.61 20.24
N ALA A 41 2.62 -7.59 18.92
CA ALA A 41 2.96 -6.44 18.08
C ALA A 41 2.15 -5.20 18.47
N ILE A 42 0.85 -5.37 18.71
CA ILE A 42 -0.02 -4.29 19.17
C ILE A 42 0.44 -3.80 20.54
N ARG A 43 0.67 -4.71 21.47
CA ARG A 43 1.08 -4.36 22.84
C ARG A 43 2.40 -3.62 22.88
N GLN A 44 3.38 -4.02 22.08
CA GLN A 44 4.72 -3.43 22.04
C GLN A 44 4.77 -2.09 21.31
N ASN A 45 3.84 -1.82 20.41
CA ASN A 45 3.86 -0.66 19.52
C ASN A 45 2.73 0.35 19.78
N PHE A 46 1.95 0.16 20.82
CA PHE A 46 0.89 1.08 21.24
C PHE A 46 1.37 1.88 22.47
N ASP A 47 1.41 3.21 22.32
CA ASP A 47 1.91 4.12 23.36
C ASP A 47 0.81 4.64 24.31
N GLY A 48 -0.41 4.11 24.22
CA GLY A 48 -1.60 4.56 24.97
C GLY A 48 -2.49 5.51 24.18
N MET A 49 -1.99 6.08 23.08
CA MET A 49 -2.76 6.96 22.19
C MET A 49 -2.73 6.50 20.73
N ASN A 50 -1.55 6.11 20.23
CA ASN A 50 -1.33 5.77 18.83
C ASN A 50 -0.60 4.44 18.68
N LEU A 51 -1.00 3.70 17.65
CA LEU A 51 -0.30 2.50 17.20
C LEU A 51 0.79 2.91 16.20
N GLN A 52 2.04 2.47 16.42
CA GLN A 52 3.15 2.75 15.51
C GLN A 52 2.94 2.08 14.16
N THR A 53 3.27 2.76 13.06
CA THR A 53 3.01 2.29 11.69
C THR A 53 3.82 1.06 11.30
N ASP A 54 4.98 0.85 11.90
CA ASP A 54 5.86 -0.30 11.64
C ASP A 54 5.52 -1.55 12.46
N CYS A 55 4.46 -1.51 13.28
CA CYS A 55 4.05 -2.62 14.13
C CYS A 55 3.74 -3.92 13.35
N LEU A 56 3.38 -3.78 12.09
CA LEU A 56 3.00 -4.88 11.22
C LEU A 56 4.19 -5.68 10.69
N LYS A 57 5.36 -5.04 10.57
CA LYS A 57 6.52 -5.62 9.86
C LYS A 57 6.94 -6.99 10.38
N ALA A 58 7.12 -7.13 11.68
CA ALA A 58 7.56 -8.40 12.29
C ALA A 58 6.56 -9.53 12.05
N VAL A 59 5.27 -9.22 12.09
CA VAL A 59 4.21 -10.21 11.84
C VAL A 59 4.23 -10.66 10.39
N LEU A 60 4.36 -9.75 9.44
CA LEU A 60 4.41 -10.07 8.01
C LEU A 60 5.68 -10.83 7.64
N ASP A 61 6.83 -10.47 8.21
CA ASP A 61 8.11 -11.15 7.97
C ASP A 61 8.06 -12.62 8.42
N GLU A 62 7.36 -12.91 9.51
CA GLU A 62 7.29 -14.26 10.07
C GLU A 62 6.15 -15.11 9.49
N TYR A 63 4.96 -14.53 9.31
CA TYR A 63 3.75 -15.28 8.94
C TYR A 63 3.26 -15.02 7.51
N GLY A 64 3.73 -13.97 6.88
CA GLY A 64 3.31 -13.59 5.53
C GLY A 64 1.94 -12.91 5.47
N TYR A 65 1.61 -12.39 4.30
CA TYR A 65 0.37 -11.63 4.08
C TYR A 65 -0.89 -12.50 4.16
N LYS A 66 -0.87 -13.70 3.60
CA LYS A 66 -2.07 -14.56 3.54
C LYS A 66 -2.52 -15.02 4.92
N ARG A 67 -1.60 -15.48 5.75
CA ARG A 67 -1.93 -15.94 7.10
C ARG A 67 -2.36 -14.79 7.98
N THR A 68 -1.67 -13.65 7.90
CA THR A 68 -2.06 -12.46 8.65
C THR A 68 -3.48 -12.01 8.28
N ALA A 69 -3.81 -11.96 6.98
CA ALA A 69 -5.17 -11.67 6.51
C ALA A 69 -6.19 -12.65 7.07
N TRP A 70 -5.85 -13.94 7.06
CA TRP A 70 -6.70 -15.02 7.56
C TRP A 70 -7.07 -14.80 9.02
N VAL A 71 -6.07 -14.55 9.87
CA VAL A 71 -6.28 -14.32 11.31
C VAL A 71 -7.08 -13.04 11.57
N LEU A 72 -6.75 -11.95 10.88
CA LEU A 72 -7.47 -10.67 11.03
C LEU A 72 -8.92 -10.79 10.54
N ALA A 73 -9.15 -11.40 9.37
CA ALA A 73 -10.50 -11.58 8.84
C ALA A 73 -11.35 -12.49 9.74
N ASN A 74 -10.78 -13.58 10.25
CA ASN A 74 -11.48 -14.44 11.21
C ASN A 74 -11.91 -13.67 12.45
N THR A 75 -11.03 -12.83 12.98
CA THR A 75 -11.33 -11.99 14.14
C THR A 75 -12.50 -11.04 13.85
N LEU A 76 -12.50 -10.38 12.70
CA LEU A 76 -13.58 -9.46 12.30
C LEU A 76 -14.89 -10.20 12.00
N HIS A 77 -14.86 -11.43 11.51
CA HIS A 77 -16.06 -12.26 11.36
C HIS A 77 -16.68 -12.55 12.73
N GLU A 78 -15.89 -12.94 13.71
CA GLU A 78 -16.37 -13.26 15.06
C GLU A 78 -16.89 -12.01 15.78
N LEU A 79 -16.29 -10.85 15.55
CA LEU A 79 -16.59 -9.60 16.23
C LEU A 79 -17.38 -8.61 15.36
N LYS A 80 -18.03 -9.08 14.30
CA LYS A 80 -18.77 -8.23 13.34
C LYS A 80 -19.88 -7.38 13.98
N TRP A 81 -20.38 -7.77 15.13
CA TRP A 81 -21.37 -7.04 15.90
C TRP A 81 -20.81 -5.79 16.57
N ASP A 82 -19.49 -5.67 16.72
CA ASP A 82 -18.85 -4.57 17.44
C ASP A 82 -18.73 -3.35 16.52
N GLY A 83 -19.43 -2.28 16.90
CA GLY A 83 -19.46 -1.01 16.13
C GLY A 83 -18.17 -0.20 16.15
N ARG A 84 -17.15 -0.61 16.94
CA ARG A 84 -15.86 0.07 16.99
C ARG A 84 -14.96 -0.29 15.79
N PHE A 85 -15.25 -1.39 15.10
CA PHE A 85 -14.58 -1.69 13.83
C PHE A 85 -15.18 -0.86 12.69
N SER A 86 -14.34 -0.32 11.82
CA SER A 86 -14.77 0.47 10.67
C SER A 86 -15.52 -0.38 9.65
N TYR A 87 -16.45 0.26 8.93
CA TYR A 87 -17.16 -0.40 7.83
C TYR A 87 -16.20 -0.93 6.77
N ALA A 88 -15.18 -0.15 6.40
CA ALA A 88 -14.21 -0.55 5.39
C ALA A 88 -13.46 -1.84 5.78
N ASN A 89 -13.06 -1.97 7.05
CA ASN A 89 -12.37 -3.16 7.54
C ASN A 89 -13.31 -4.36 7.61
N LYS A 90 -14.54 -4.17 8.08
CA LYS A 90 -15.55 -5.24 8.09
C LYS A 90 -15.85 -5.74 6.67
N HIS A 91 -16.02 -4.81 5.73
CA HIS A 91 -16.30 -5.14 4.33
C HIS A 91 -15.14 -5.89 3.67
N TRP A 92 -13.89 -5.48 3.96
CA TRP A 92 -12.71 -6.21 3.53
C TRP A 92 -12.72 -7.65 4.06
N ALA A 93 -13.00 -7.84 5.34
CA ALA A 93 -13.00 -9.16 5.98
C ALA A 93 -14.07 -10.09 5.40
N GLU A 94 -15.26 -9.55 5.03
CA GLU A 94 -16.34 -10.32 4.42
C GLU A 94 -15.94 -11.00 3.11
N LYS A 95 -14.98 -10.44 2.38
CA LYS A 95 -14.48 -10.99 1.12
C LYS A 95 -13.55 -12.18 1.31
N ILE A 96 -13.08 -12.42 2.52
CA ILE A 96 -12.15 -13.49 2.84
C ILE A 96 -12.94 -14.65 3.44
N TYR A 97 -13.04 -15.74 2.68
CA TYR A 97 -13.72 -16.94 3.15
C TYR A 97 -12.85 -17.69 4.16
N ILE A 98 -13.40 -17.93 5.34
CA ILE A 98 -12.77 -18.73 6.39
C ILE A 98 -13.65 -19.97 6.60
N PRO A 99 -13.14 -21.18 6.30
CA PRO A 99 -13.90 -22.41 6.56
C PRO A 99 -14.10 -22.57 8.06
N THR A 100 -15.34 -22.80 8.46
CA THR A 100 -15.72 -22.88 9.87
C THR A 100 -16.26 -24.26 10.22
N ASP A 101 -15.77 -24.79 11.35
CA ASP A 101 -16.49 -25.78 12.13
C ASP A 101 -16.96 -25.13 13.41
N LEU A 102 -17.97 -25.73 14.03
CA LEU A 102 -18.43 -25.29 15.35
C LEU A 102 -17.24 -25.26 16.33
N ASN A 103 -16.96 -24.09 16.91
CA ASN A 103 -15.99 -23.83 17.97
C ASN A 103 -14.50 -23.72 17.57
N HIS A 104 -14.11 -23.79 16.30
CA HIS A 104 -12.69 -23.71 15.95
C HIS A 104 -12.19 -22.29 15.65
N ASN A 105 -13.05 -21.41 15.15
CA ASN A 105 -12.63 -20.05 14.76
C ASN A 105 -12.26 -19.16 15.96
N SER A 106 -12.87 -19.38 17.11
CA SER A 106 -12.57 -18.63 18.32
C SER A 106 -11.15 -18.85 18.85
N ASP A 107 -10.50 -19.93 18.44
CA ASP A 107 -9.17 -20.29 18.95
C ASP A 107 -8.09 -19.29 18.52
N PHE A 108 -8.25 -18.64 17.38
CA PHE A 108 -7.29 -17.64 16.90
C PHE A 108 -7.89 -16.25 16.68
N VAL A 109 -8.86 -15.89 17.47
CA VAL A 109 -9.38 -14.51 17.52
C VAL A 109 -8.39 -13.63 18.27
N VAL A 110 -8.01 -12.52 17.65
CA VAL A 110 -7.12 -11.52 18.26
C VAL A 110 -7.89 -10.79 19.36
N ARG A 111 -7.40 -10.88 20.59
CA ARG A 111 -8.00 -10.23 21.75
C ARG A 111 -7.21 -8.98 22.10
N SER A 112 -7.66 -7.86 21.59
CA SER A 112 -7.12 -6.52 21.85
C SER A 112 -8.25 -5.52 21.89
N HIS A 113 -7.96 -4.30 22.35
CA HIS A 113 -8.95 -3.23 22.30
C HIS A 113 -9.45 -3.03 20.88
N PRO A 114 -10.75 -3.07 20.60
CA PRO A 114 -11.27 -3.08 19.23
C PRO A 114 -10.86 -1.88 18.38
N ALA A 115 -10.78 -0.68 18.94
CA ALA A 115 -10.35 0.49 18.19
C ALA A 115 -8.88 0.42 17.79
N VAL A 116 -8.01 -0.14 18.65
CA VAL A 116 -6.58 -0.33 18.34
C VAL A 116 -6.39 -1.43 17.30
N LEU A 117 -7.13 -2.53 17.45
CA LEU A 117 -7.12 -3.61 16.46
C LEU A 117 -7.64 -3.13 15.09
N ASP A 118 -8.67 -2.29 15.08
CA ASP A 118 -9.16 -1.69 13.84
C ASP A 118 -8.05 -0.89 13.11
N GLY A 119 -7.26 -0.15 13.86
CA GLY A 119 -6.07 0.54 13.35
C GLY A 119 -5.04 -0.42 12.76
N PHE A 120 -4.79 -1.54 13.42
CA PHE A 120 -3.87 -2.57 12.93
C PHE A 120 -4.36 -3.19 11.62
N VAL A 121 -5.65 -3.49 11.51
CA VAL A 121 -6.26 -3.98 10.27
C VAL A 121 -6.12 -2.96 9.14
N SER A 122 -6.32 -1.68 9.42
CA SER A 122 -6.13 -0.60 8.45
C SER A 122 -4.68 -0.54 7.96
N PHE A 123 -3.70 -0.67 8.82
CA PHE A 123 -2.28 -0.74 8.44
C PHE A 123 -1.99 -1.95 7.56
N TYR A 124 -2.56 -3.12 7.90
CA TYR A 124 -2.43 -4.31 7.07
C TYR A 124 -2.99 -4.07 5.65
N ARG A 125 -4.20 -3.54 5.55
CA ARG A 125 -4.84 -3.26 4.25
C ARG A 125 -4.03 -2.28 3.41
N LYS A 126 -3.51 -1.23 4.03
CA LYS A 126 -2.62 -0.26 3.36
C LYS A 126 -1.33 -0.91 2.89
N ALA A 127 -0.72 -1.77 3.70
CA ALA A 127 0.50 -2.49 3.33
C ALA A 127 0.29 -3.38 2.10
N VAL A 128 -0.84 -4.09 2.04
CA VAL A 128 -1.20 -4.92 0.87
C VAL A 128 -1.42 -4.07 -0.37
N GLN A 129 -2.13 -2.97 -0.25
CA GLN A 129 -2.33 -2.04 -1.36
C GLN A 129 -1.01 -1.46 -1.86
N ALA A 130 -0.09 -1.15 -0.94
CA ALA A 130 1.23 -0.62 -1.27
C ALA A 130 2.10 -1.60 -2.08
N LEU A 131 1.86 -2.91 -2.00
CA LEU A 131 2.59 -3.89 -2.82
C LEU A 131 2.40 -3.68 -4.32
N ASN A 132 1.30 -3.08 -4.72
CA ASN A 132 0.95 -2.82 -6.11
C ASN A 132 1.19 -1.35 -6.50
N LEU A 133 1.81 -0.56 -5.64
CA LEU A 133 2.10 0.85 -5.88
C LEU A 133 3.59 1.06 -6.14
N PHE A 134 3.90 2.20 -6.76
CA PHE A 134 5.28 2.64 -6.86
C PHE A 134 5.77 3.14 -5.50
N GLY A 135 6.99 2.75 -5.13
CA GLY A 135 7.68 3.17 -3.94
C GLY A 135 9.07 3.74 -4.25
N ALA A 136 9.85 4.01 -3.22
CA ALA A 136 11.20 4.56 -3.35
C ALA A 136 12.12 3.66 -4.19
N GLU A 137 11.93 2.35 -4.17
CA GLU A 137 12.69 1.36 -4.95
C GLU A 137 12.50 1.51 -6.47
N HIS A 138 11.46 2.21 -6.89
CA HIS A 138 11.19 2.49 -8.31
C HIS A 138 11.72 3.84 -8.77
N CYS A 139 12.34 4.59 -7.88
CA CYS A 139 12.85 5.94 -8.15
C CYS A 139 14.36 5.94 -8.30
N VAL A 140 14.88 6.91 -9.05
CA VAL A 140 16.31 7.09 -9.30
C VAL A 140 16.79 8.47 -8.85
N GLY A 141 18.08 8.55 -8.55
CA GLY A 141 18.77 9.79 -8.22
C GLY A 141 18.51 10.29 -6.80
N ASP A 142 19.13 11.42 -6.48
CA ASP A 142 18.97 12.05 -5.19
C ASP A 142 17.84 13.07 -5.21
N ARG A 143 16.74 12.74 -4.55
CA ARG A 143 15.57 13.61 -4.42
C ARG A 143 15.90 15.01 -3.92
N ALA A 144 16.87 15.11 -3.01
CA ALA A 144 17.26 16.39 -2.41
C ALA A 144 17.98 17.33 -3.38
N GLU A 145 18.54 16.79 -4.47
CA GLU A 145 19.37 17.53 -5.42
C GLU A 145 18.80 17.58 -6.84
N GLN A 146 17.76 16.79 -7.13
CA GLN A 146 17.21 16.69 -8.49
C GLN A 146 16.33 17.84 -8.88
N ASP A 147 16.50 18.35 -10.12
CA ASP A 147 15.49 19.15 -10.81
C ASP A 147 14.40 18.23 -11.36
N TYR A 148 13.14 18.56 -11.08
CA TYR A 148 11.99 17.76 -11.49
C TYR A 148 11.43 18.14 -12.86
N THR A 149 11.84 19.27 -13.44
CA THR A 149 11.34 19.74 -14.73
C THR A 149 11.54 18.70 -15.83
N GLY A 150 10.48 18.34 -16.53
CA GLY A 150 10.53 17.36 -17.62
C GLY A 150 10.69 15.92 -17.14
N LYS A 151 10.53 15.65 -15.86
CA LYS A 151 10.64 14.30 -15.28
C LYS A 151 9.27 13.71 -14.98
N VAL A 152 9.22 12.38 -14.98
CA VAL A 152 8.08 11.63 -14.48
C VAL A 152 8.26 11.43 -12.98
N LEU A 153 7.33 11.93 -12.19
CA LEU A 153 7.39 11.91 -10.74
C LEU A 153 6.43 10.87 -10.18
N VAL A 154 6.83 10.26 -9.09
CA VAL A 154 6.01 9.29 -8.34
C VAL A 154 5.39 10.01 -7.13
N LEU A 155 4.05 10.14 -7.14
CA LEU A 155 3.32 10.73 -6.03
C LEU A 155 3.24 9.75 -4.86
N SER A 156 3.49 10.26 -3.65
CA SER A 156 3.32 9.44 -2.44
C SER A 156 1.86 9.04 -2.26
N PRO A 157 1.57 7.75 -1.98
CA PRO A 157 0.20 7.31 -1.71
C PRO A 157 -0.44 8.05 -0.53
N ASP A 158 0.37 8.50 0.44
CA ASP A 158 -0.13 9.23 1.62
C ASP A 158 -0.82 10.53 1.27
N THR A 159 -0.55 11.08 0.09
CA THR A 159 -1.21 12.27 -0.45
C THR A 159 -2.63 11.99 -0.95
N LEU A 160 -2.93 10.73 -1.26
CA LEU A 160 -4.19 10.30 -1.86
C LEU A 160 -5.10 9.64 -0.83
N LYS A 161 -6.40 9.75 -1.05
CA LYS A 161 -7.37 8.94 -0.31
C LYS A 161 -7.16 7.47 -0.66
N GLU A 162 -7.40 6.57 0.30
CA GLU A 162 -7.24 5.12 0.11
C GLU A 162 -7.97 4.60 -1.15
N SER A 163 -9.16 5.12 -1.43
CA SER A 163 -9.93 4.76 -2.62
C SER A 163 -9.25 5.12 -3.95
N CYS A 164 -8.29 6.04 -3.92
CA CYS A 164 -7.53 6.50 -5.08
C CYS A 164 -6.13 5.85 -5.19
N TRP A 165 -5.82 4.86 -4.37
CA TRP A 165 -4.53 4.18 -4.40
C TRP A 165 -4.40 3.27 -5.61
N SER A 166 -3.70 3.77 -6.61
CA SER A 166 -3.45 3.09 -7.88
C SER A 166 -2.19 3.67 -8.51
N GLN A 167 -1.42 2.86 -9.20
CA GLN A 167 -0.27 3.32 -9.99
C GLN A 167 -0.66 4.41 -10.98
N GLU A 168 -1.88 4.35 -11.52
CA GLU A 168 -2.41 5.32 -12.46
C GLU A 168 -2.55 6.73 -11.85
N ASN A 169 -2.73 6.82 -10.54
CA ASN A 169 -2.80 8.09 -9.83
C ASN A 169 -1.46 8.59 -9.33
N GLN A 170 -0.39 7.82 -9.48
CA GLN A 170 0.93 8.15 -8.95
C GLN A 170 1.88 8.78 -9.96
N LEU A 171 1.67 8.63 -11.27
CA LEU A 171 2.63 9.10 -12.27
C LEU A 171 2.22 10.43 -12.85
N TRP A 172 3.07 11.42 -12.63
CA TRP A 172 2.86 12.81 -13.00
C TRP A 172 4.06 13.36 -13.76
N TYR A 173 3.80 14.00 -14.89
CA TYR A 173 4.83 14.70 -15.67
C TYR A 173 4.97 16.13 -15.17
N ALA A 174 6.16 16.51 -14.72
CA ALA A 174 6.43 17.83 -14.19
C ALA A 174 6.75 18.81 -15.31
N HIS A 175 5.96 19.90 -15.41
CA HIS A 175 6.18 20.95 -16.40
C HIS A 175 7.11 22.05 -15.85
N ASP A 176 6.71 22.68 -14.77
CA ASP A 176 7.39 23.82 -14.17
C ASP A 176 6.93 24.06 -12.73
N GLY A 177 7.32 25.16 -12.17
CA GLY A 177 7.03 25.59 -10.82
C GLY A 177 8.29 25.65 -9.96
N PHE A 178 8.26 26.48 -8.92
CA PHE A 178 9.41 26.62 -8.02
C PHE A 178 9.78 25.30 -7.34
N GLY A 179 8.80 24.45 -7.07
CA GLY A 179 9.01 23.12 -6.48
C GLY A 179 9.78 22.14 -7.35
N CYS A 180 9.98 22.41 -8.64
CA CYS A 180 10.85 21.62 -9.50
C CYS A 180 12.32 21.77 -9.11
N SER A 181 12.70 22.94 -8.59
CA SER A 181 14.05 23.17 -8.08
C SER A 181 14.18 22.66 -6.64
N PRO A 182 15.23 21.87 -6.33
CA PRO A 182 15.35 21.25 -5.00
C PRO A 182 15.54 22.26 -3.88
N HIS A 183 16.15 23.42 -4.16
CA HIS A 183 16.53 24.40 -3.13
C HIS A 183 15.65 25.66 -3.13
N ALA A 184 14.64 25.75 -4.00
CA ALA A 184 13.74 26.88 -4.02
C ALA A 184 12.85 26.90 -2.76
N ILE A 185 12.52 28.11 -2.28
CA ILE A 185 11.60 28.28 -1.16
C ILE A 185 10.18 27.84 -1.56
N GLY A 186 9.73 28.22 -2.77
CA GLY A 186 8.48 27.74 -3.32
C GLY A 186 8.53 26.24 -3.64
N ARG A 187 7.47 25.52 -3.31
CA ARG A 187 7.45 24.05 -3.39
C ARG A 187 6.43 23.52 -4.39
N SER A 188 5.73 24.39 -5.11
CA SER A 188 4.67 23.96 -6.04
C SER A 188 5.23 23.44 -7.36
N VAL A 189 4.78 22.27 -7.77
CA VAL A 189 5.09 21.63 -9.05
C VAL A 189 3.82 21.60 -9.88
N ARG A 190 3.83 22.25 -11.05
CA ARG A 190 2.74 22.13 -12.03
C ARG A 190 2.99 20.88 -12.87
N CYS A 191 2.01 19.98 -12.91
CA CYS A 191 2.20 18.69 -13.53
C CYS A 191 0.91 18.13 -14.14
N THR A 192 1.07 17.11 -14.98
CA THR A 192 -0.02 16.40 -15.66
C THR A 192 0.02 14.93 -15.31
N CYS A 193 -1.13 14.37 -14.91
CA CYS A 193 -1.28 12.95 -14.67
C CYS A 193 -1.16 12.16 -15.97
N LEU A 194 -0.31 11.13 -15.99
CA LEU A 194 -0.05 10.36 -17.21
C LEU A 194 -1.20 9.41 -17.58
N SER A 195 -2.11 9.09 -16.67
CA SER A 195 -3.23 8.20 -16.96
C SER A 195 -4.42 8.94 -17.59
N ASP A 196 -4.82 10.07 -17.03
CA ASP A 196 -6.06 10.76 -17.43
C ASP A 196 -5.85 12.17 -18.01
N GLY A 197 -4.61 12.68 -17.95
CA GLY A 197 -4.29 14.02 -18.45
C GLY A 197 -4.69 15.16 -17.51
N GLU A 198 -5.12 14.87 -16.28
CA GLU A 198 -5.44 15.89 -15.30
C GLU A 198 -4.23 16.77 -15.02
N MET A 199 -4.42 18.09 -15.10
CA MET A 199 -3.40 19.07 -14.73
C MET A 199 -3.66 19.57 -13.32
N THR A 200 -2.63 19.54 -12.48
CA THR A 200 -2.73 20.04 -11.12
C THR A 200 -1.39 20.55 -10.60
N ARG A 201 -1.40 21.04 -9.38
CA ARG A 201 -0.20 21.45 -8.66
C ARG A 201 -0.07 20.60 -7.40
N TRP A 202 1.07 19.93 -7.27
CA TRP A 202 1.45 19.20 -6.07
C TRP A 202 2.64 19.89 -5.41
N ASN A 203 2.77 19.76 -4.10
CA ASN A 203 3.97 20.17 -3.40
C ASN A 203 5.12 19.20 -3.71
N ARG A 204 6.33 19.68 -3.92
CA ARG A 204 7.51 18.84 -4.15
C ARG A 204 7.63 17.70 -3.12
N ASN A 205 7.30 17.99 -1.85
CA ASN A 205 7.44 17.05 -0.75
C ASN A 205 6.42 15.90 -0.80
N GLU A 206 5.36 16.04 -1.62
CA GLU A 206 4.37 15.00 -1.84
C GLU A 206 4.83 13.91 -2.81
N PHE A 207 5.94 14.13 -3.51
CA PHE A 207 6.53 13.14 -4.40
C PHE A 207 7.59 12.31 -3.68
N ILE A 208 7.62 11.00 -3.99
CA ILE A 208 8.66 10.08 -3.54
C ILE A 208 9.97 10.38 -4.28
N GLY A 209 9.89 10.68 -5.57
CA GLY A 209 11.05 10.98 -6.40
C GLY A 209 10.74 10.85 -7.89
N VAL A 210 11.80 10.76 -8.68
CA VAL A 210 11.74 10.58 -10.14
C VAL A 210 11.69 9.10 -10.47
N LEU A 211 10.71 8.68 -11.26
CA LEU A 211 10.57 7.30 -11.70
C LEU A 211 11.78 6.88 -12.53
N ASP A 212 12.33 5.71 -12.23
CA ASP A 212 13.30 5.05 -13.10
C ASP A 212 12.59 4.63 -14.40
N ASP A 213 13.16 4.99 -15.55
CA ASP A 213 12.57 4.73 -16.89
C ASP A 213 12.22 3.26 -17.12
N LYS A 214 12.98 2.33 -16.53
CA LYS A 214 12.73 0.89 -16.68
C LYS A 214 11.41 0.43 -16.06
N PHE A 215 10.84 1.22 -15.17
CA PHE A 215 9.55 0.94 -14.54
C PHE A 215 8.37 1.67 -15.17
N LEU A 216 8.61 2.47 -16.20
CA LEU A 216 7.54 3.20 -16.89
C LEU A 216 6.57 2.21 -17.53
N PRO A 217 5.29 2.19 -17.10
CA PRO A 217 4.32 1.26 -17.64
C PRO A 217 3.93 1.63 -19.08
N GLU A 218 3.52 0.63 -19.85
CA GLU A 218 3.10 0.83 -21.25
C GLU A 218 1.95 1.83 -21.37
N TRP A 219 0.99 1.81 -20.42
CA TRP A 219 -0.15 2.73 -20.46
C TRP A 219 0.25 4.21 -20.29
N ALA A 220 1.41 4.50 -19.68
CA ALA A 220 1.88 5.86 -19.46
C ALA A 220 2.63 6.45 -20.65
N LYS A 221 3.15 5.61 -21.53
CA LYS A 221 4.01 6.04 -22.66
C LYS A 221 3.32 6.97 -23.66
N PRO A 222 2.07 6.74 -24.09
CA PRO A 222 1.42 7.63 -25.05
C PRO A 222 1.26 9.06 -24.55
N LYS A 223 0.79 9.23 -23.32
CA LYS A 223 0.60 10.57 -22.72
C LYS A 223 1.94 11.25 -22.51
N LEU A 224 2.95 10.54 -22.04
CA LEU A 224 4.29 11.09 -21.85
C LEU A 224 4.86 11.61 -23.18
N ALA A 225 4.75 10.83 -24.24
CA ALA A 225 5.22 11.22 -25.58
C ALA A 225 4.48 12.47 -26.07
N GLU A 226 3.17 12.53 -25.88
CA GLU A 226 2.35 13.69 -26.23
C GLU A 226 2.80 14.95 -25.49
N LEU A 227 3.00 14.86 -24.16
CA LEU A 227 3.44 16.00 -23.35
C LEU A 227 4.84 16.47 -23.70
N GLN A 228 5.75 15.56 -23.98
CA GLN A 228 7.11 15.89 -24.41
C GLN A 228 7.12 16.56 -25.79
N ALA A 229 6.27 16.11 -26.71
CA ALA A 229 6.13 16.73 -28.03
C ALA A 229 5.54 18.14 -27.93
N GLN A 230 4.54 18.37 -27.07
CA GLN A 230 3.97 19.69 -26.83
C GLN A 230 5.01 20.65 -26.28
N GLU A 231 5.84 20.25 -25.35
CA GLU A 231 6.90 21.10 -24.79
C GLU A 231 7.96 21.47 -25.82
N GLN A 232 8.32 20.57 -26.73
CA GLN A 232 9.24 20.88 -27.82
C GLN A 232 8.66 21.88 -28.82
N THR A 233 7.34 21.82 -29.05
CA THR A 233 6.65 22.75 -29.95
C THR A 233 6.51 24.13 -29.32
N ASP A 234 6.27 24.21 -28.01
CA ASP A 234 6.07 25.46 -27.26
C ASP A 234 7.40 26.09 -26.82
N ALA A 235 8.52 25.35 -26.91
CA ALA A 235 9.84 25.88 -26.56
C ALA A 235 10.25 26.94 -27.57
N PRO A 236 10.74 28.13 -27.13
CA PRO A 236 11.26 29.14 -28.04
C PRO A 236 12.46 28.58 -28.82
N THR A 237 12.33 28.54 -30.12
CA THR A 237 13.44 28.14 -30.98
C THR A 237 14.51 29.23 -30.96
N MET A 238 15.71 28.89 -30.51
CA MET A 238 16.87 29.78 -30.46
C MET A 238 17.28 30.34 -31.85
N GLY A 239 16.71 29.84 -32.91
CA GLY A 239 16.97 30.30 -34.27
C GLY A 239 16.10 31.46 -34.77
N SER A 240 15.13 31.94 -34.01
CA SER A 240 14.24 33.03 -34.43
C SER A 240 14.69 34.43 -33.98
N MET A 241 15.80 34.54 -33.25
CA MET A 241 16.44 35.80 -33.01
C MET A 241 17.39 36.18 -34.12
N ASN A 242 16.84 36.48 -35.28
CA ASN A 242 17.58 37.29 -36.26
C ASN A 242 17.63 38.72 -35.73
N MET A 243 18.74 39.08 -35.16
CA MET A 243 19.09 40.46 -35.01
C MET A 243 19.36 41.07 -36.38
N LYS A 244 18.46 41.88 -36.87
CA LYS A 244 18.76 42.88 -37.88
C LYS A 244 19.31 44.11 -37.23
#